data_7417da200d0e93b1bf11c721439f2456
#
_entry.id   7417da200d0e93b1bf11c721439f2456
#
_cell.length_a   1.000
_cell.length_b   1.000
_cell.length_c   1.000
_cell.angle_alpha   90.00
_cell.angle_beta   90.00
_cell.angle_gamma   90.00
#
_symmetry.space_group_name_H-M   'P 1'
#
loop_
_entity.id
_entity.type
_entity.pdbx_description
1 polymer ?
#
loop_
_entity_poly.entity_id
_entity_poly.type
_entity_poly.pdbx_seq_one_letter_code
_entity_poly.pdbx_strand_id
1 'polypeptide(L)'
;MAVGTPMAQSSQVQERLDFIGLDPAAVERLRGLRGFVAQAIGPALDVFYGEIRKTPSVQRFFKNDGHMAGAQSRQADHWRIITEGQFGEEYAKGVRTIGETHARLGLEPQWYIGGYALVLEQLIHAAVAKHWPTLTRRTKAADASETVAVLVKATLLDMDLAISIYLEALEAERVKAEAARLQAEEQQAAAMGALTSALRKLAEGDLTSRLDAPLAPQFSGMKDDFNAAVTKLYDAMRLVSESSGGIRSGADEIGMASDDLSRRTEQQAASLEETAAALHQLTESVRKAASGAREASGMVGAAKGEAVHSGEVVDRAVAAMGEIDVSSKEIGQIIGVIDEIALQTNLLALNAGVEAARAGE
;
A
#
# COMPACT_ATOMS: atom_id res chain seq x y z
N MET A 1 6.02 -13.71 3.01
CA MET A 1 5.10 -14.19 4.08
C MET A 1 3.83 -14.69 3.41
N ALA A 2 3.34 -15.85 3.82
CA ALA A 2 2.19 -16.49 3.20
C ALA A 2 0.95 -15.60 3.34
N VAL A 3 0.24 -15.39 2.24
CA VAL A 3 -1.14 -14.89 2.25
C VAL A 3 -1.90 -15.74 3.27
N GLY A 4 -2.38 -15.10 4.34
CA GLY A 4 -3.00 -15.79 5.46
C GLY A 4 -4.08 -16.74 4.95
N THR A 5 -3.98 -18.00 5.38
CA THR A 5 -4.98 -19.02 5.04
C THR A 5 -6.37 -18.56 5.50
N PRO A 6 -7.46 -18.96 4.84
CA PRO A 6 -8.84 -18.58 5.22
C PRO A 6 -9.16 -18.81 6.71
N MET A 7 -8.57 -19.83 7.32
CA MET A 7 -8.69 -20.11 8.77
C MET A 7 -8.05 -19.03 9.67
N ALA A 8 -6.93 -18.42 9.26
CA ALA A 8 -6.28 -17.37 10.04
C ALA A 8 -7.10 -16.06 10.02
N GLN A 9 -7.78 -15.79 8.91
CA GLN A 9 -8.64 -14.61 8.76
C GLN A 9 -9.92 -14.72 9.59
N SER A 10 -10.55 -15.88 9.62
CA SER A 10 -11.72 -16.15 10.46
C SER A 10 -11.39 -15.98 11.95
N SER A 11 -10.21 -16.42 12.38
CA SER A 11 -9.73 -16.24 13.75
C SER A 11 -9.52 -14.77 14.12
N GLN A 12 -8.96 -13.98 13.21
CA GLN A 12 -8.73 -12.54 13.44
C GLN A 12 -10.04 -11.74 13.53
N VAL A 13 -11.03 -12.09 12.71
CA VAL A 13 -12.36 -11.48 12.78
C VAL A 13 -13.03 -11.82 14.13
N GLN A 14 -12.93 -13.08 14.58
CA GLN A 14 -13.52 -13.51 15.83
C GLN A 14 -12.90 -12.79 17.03
N GLU A 15 -11.57 -12.65 17.06
CA GLU A 15 -10.86 -11.92 18.12
C GLU A 15 -11.34 -10.45 18.20
N ARG A 16 -11.56 -9.80 17.06
CA ARG A 16 -12.09 -8.43 17.04
C ARG A 16 -13.54 -8.34 17.50
N LEU A 17 -14.39 -9.30 17.12
CA LEU A 17 -15.76 -9.39 17.59
C LEU A 17 -15.82 -9.51 19.12
N ASP A 18 -15.00 -10.38 19.67
CA ASP A 18 -14.90 -10.60 21.12
C ASP A 18 -14.41 -9.34 21.85
N PHE A 19 -13.38 -8.69 21.31
CA PHE A 19 -12.81 -7.47 21.89
C PHE A 19 -13.81 -6.31 21.97
N ILE A 20 -14.60 -6.10 20.90
CA ILE A 20 -15.60 -5.01 20.89
C ILE A 20 -16.92 -5.41 21.56
N GLY A 21 -17.03 -6.64 22.02
CA GLY A 21 -18.24 -7.16 22.67
C GLY A 21 -19.41 -7.20 21.70
N LEU A 22 -19.19 -7.65 20.46
CA LEU A 22 -20.23 -8.10 19.54
C LEU A 22 -20.52 -9.58 19.79
N ASP A 23 -21.07 -9.84 20.97
CA ASP A 23 -21.47 -11.16 21.41
C ASP A 23 -22.69 -11.69 20.59
N PRO A 24 -23.08 -12.96 20.75
CA PRO A 24 -24.22 -13.51 20.02
C PRO A 24 -25.52 -12.73 20.22
N ALA A 25 -25.73 -12.11 21.39
CA ALA A 25 -26.93 -11.31 21.66
C ALA A 25 -26.89 -9.98 20.89
N ALA A 26 -25.74 -9.33 20.85
CA ALA A 26 -25.50 -8.12 20.05
C ALA A 26 -25.63 -8.41 18.54
N VAL A 27 -25.10 -9.54 18.07
CA VAL A 27 -25.21 -9.98 16.68
C VAL A 27 -26.69 -10.25 16.30
N GLU A 28 -27.47 -10.89 17.18
CA GLU A 28 -28.88 -11.09 16.91
C GLU A 28 -29.67 -9.78 16.89
N ARG A 29 -29.31 -8.84 17.75
CA ARG A 29 -29.84 -7.46 17.72
C ARG A 29 -29.48 -6.78 16.39
N LEU A 30 -28.26 -6.91 15.91
CA LEU A 30 -27.82 -6.39 14.61
C LEU A 30 -28.66 -6.97 13.47
N ARG A 31 -28.93 -8.28 13.47
CA ARG A 31 -29.84 -8.93 12.50
C ARG A 31 -31.24 -8.35 12.54
N GLY A 32 -31.74 -8.06 13.74
CA GLY A 32 -33.02 -7.37 13.91
C GLY A 32 -33.07 -5.97 13.27
N LEU A 33 -31.93 -5.35 13.06
CA LEU A 33 -31.82 -4.04 12.40
C LEU A 33 -31.76 -4.11 10.88
N ARG A 34 -31.67 -5.29 10.27
CA ARG A 34 -31.55 -5.47 8.81
C ARG A 34 -32.60 -4.67 8.02
N GLY A 35 -33.87 -4.78 8.38
CA GLY A 35 -34.97 -4.05 7.70
C GLY A 35 -34.87 -2.54 7.93
N PHE A 36 -34.38 -2.12 9.07
CA PHE A 36 -34.12 -0.70 9.36
C PHE A 36 -32.97 -0.17 8.51
N VAL A 37 -31.82 -0.84 8.52
CA VAL A 37 -30.64 -0.40 7.76
C VAL A 37 -30.91 -0.43 6.26
N ALA A 38 -31.64 -1.44 5.76
CA ALA A 38 -32.03 -1.50 4.35
C ALA A 38 -32.84 -0.27 3.88
N GLN A 39 -33.63 0.33 4.78
CA GLN A 39 -34.38 1.56 4.49
C GLN A 39 -33.54 2.83 4.67
N ALA A 40 -32.64 2.84 5.65
CA ALA A 40 -31.88 4.02 6.02
C ALA A 40 -30.58 4.21 5.21
N ILE A 41 -30.01 3.11 4.67
CA ILE A 41 -28.70 3.15 4.02
C ILE A 41 -28.71 3.92 2.70
N GLY A 42 -29.75 3.83 1.91
CA GLY A 42 -29.86 4.58 0.65
C GLY A 42 -29.71 6.08 0.87
N PRO A 43 -30.59 6.72 1.68
CA PRO A 43 -30.46 8.13 2.03
C PRO A 43 -29.10 8.50 2.67
N ALA A 44 -28.54 7.62 3.51
CA ALA A 44 -27.23 7.87 4.12
C ALA A 44 -26.12 7.90 3.06
N LEU A 45 -26.15 6.99 2.11
CA LEU A 45 -25.22 6.96 0.99
C LEU A 45 -25.42 8.13 0.04
N ASP A 46 -26.65 8.61 -0.15
CA ASP A 46 -26.91 9.82 -0.96
C ASP A 46 -26.18 11.05 -0.37
N VAL A 47 -26.23 11.22 0.95
CA VAL A 47 -25.48 12.27 1.65
C VAL A 47 -23.97 12.08 1.44
N PHE A 48 -23.45 10.89 1.68
CA PHE A 48 -22.05 10.56 1.53
C PHE A 48 -21.54 10.82 0.10
N TYR A 49 -22.21 10.28 -0.91
CA TYR A 49 -21.82 10.49 -2.32
C TYR A 49 -22.08 11.95 -2.77
N GLY A 50 -22.98 12.64 -2.13
CA GLY A 50 -23.17 14.09 -2.29
C GLY A 50 -21.93 14.87 -1.84
N GLU A 51 -21.32 14.51 -0.72
CA GLU A 51 -20.06 15.13 -0.25
C GLU A 51 -18.85 14.73 -1.11
N ILE A 52 -18.80 13.47 -1.59
CA ILE A 52 -17.77 13.05 -2.56
C ILE A 52 -17.79 13.95 -3.79
N ARG A 53 -18.96 14.26 -4.35
CA ARG A 53 -19.08 15.13 -5.54
C ARG A 53 -18.56 16.55 -5.30
N LYS A 54 -18.59 17.04 -4.07
CA LYS A 54 -18.09 18.37 -3.66
C LYS A 54 -16.59 18.36 -3.34
N THR A 55 -15.99 17.18 -3.18
CA THR A 55 -14.61 17.03 -2.70
C THR A 55 -13.71 16.53 -3.83
N PRO A 56 -12.97 17.42 -4.54
CA PRO A 56 -12.17 17.04 -5.72
C PRO A 56 -11.16 15.94 -5.45
N SER A 57 -10.56 15.92 -4.25
CA SER A 57 -9.56 14.92 -3.83
C SER A 57 -10.10 13.49 -3.84
N VAL A 58 -11.40 13.30 -3.68
CA VAL A 58 -12.06 11.98 -3.66
C VAL A 58 -12.84 11.75 -4.95
N GLN A 59 -13.45 12.80 -5.51
CA GLN A 59 -14.21 12.73 -6.76
C GLN A 59 -13.36 12.16 -7.91
N ARG A 60 -12.07 12.49 -7.96
CA ARG A 60 -11.12 12.03 -8.99
C ARG A 60 -11.02 10.51 -9.15
N PHE A 61 -11.42 9.73 -8.15
CA PHE A 61 -11.42 8.27 -8.22
C PHE A 61 -12.59 7.69 -9.03
N PHE A 62 -13.55 8.54 -9.37
CA PHE A 62 -14.73 8.16 -10.13
C PHE A 62 -14.66 8.70 -11.56
N LYS A 63 -14.75 7.80 -12.56
CA LYS A 63 -14.65 8.16 -13.98
C LYS A 63 -15.86 8.97 -14.46
N ASN A 64 -17.04 8.68 -13.93
CA ASN A 64 -18.31 9.31 -14.26
C ASN A 64 -19.37 8.96 -13.21
N ASP A 65 -20.56 9.56 -13.33
CA ASP A 65 -21.70 9.30 -12.44
C ASP A 65 -22.16 7.84 -12.42
N GLY A 66 -22.09 7.14 -13.54
CA GLY A 66 -22.41 5.72 -13.61
C GLY A 66 -21.44 4.85 -12.80
N HIS A 67 -20.15 5.18 -12.81
CA HIS A 67 -19.14 4.52 -11.98
C HIS A 67 -19.40 4.77 -10.48
N MET A 68 -19.78 6.02 -10.14
CA MET A 68 -20.13 6.40 -8.77
C MET A 68 -21.41 5.69 -8.29
N ALA A 69 -22.45 5.65 -9.12
CA ALA A 69 -23.70 4.94 -8.80
C ALA A 69 -23.46 3.44 -8.60
N GLY A 70 -22.61 2.82 -9.42
CA GLY A 70 -22.20 1.43 -9.25
C GLY A 70 -21.43 1.18 -7.93
N ALA A 71 -20.60 2.13 -7.50
CA ALA A 71 -19.92 2.04 -6.20
C ALA A 71 -20.93 2.17 -5.04
N GLN A 72 -21.85 3.12 -5.14
CA GLN A 72 -22.93 3.31 -4.16
C GLN A 72 -23.78 2.05 -3.99
N SER A 73 -24.14 1.41 -5.10
CA SER A 73 -24.91 0.15 -5.06
C SER A 73 -24.14 -0.97 -4.34
N ARG A 74 -22.86 -1.18 -4.70
CA ARG A 74 -22.03 -2.18 -4.03
C ARG A 74 -21.85 -1.89 -2.54
N GLN A 75 -21.78 -0.63 -2.16
CA GLN A 75 -21.67 -0.23 -0.77
C GLN A 75 -23.00 -0.51 -0.02
N ALA A 76 -24.14 -0.25 -0.63
CA ALA A 76 -25.43 -0.62 -0.05
C ALA A 76 -25.55 -2.14 0.14
N ASP A 77 -25.12 -2.95 -0.84
CA ASP A 77 -25.07 -4.41 -0.72
C ASP A 77 -24.14 -4.85 0.41
N HIS A 78 -23.00 -4.21 0.58
CA HIS A 78 -22.08 -4.52 1.67
C HIS A 78 -22.70 -4.22 3.05
N TRP A 79 -23.42 -3.12 3.20
CA TRP A 79 -24.16 -2.82 4.43
C TRP A 79 -25.25 -3.87 4.73
N ARG A 80 -25.84 -4.47 3.70
CA ARG A 80 -26.76 -5.60 3.88
C ARG A 80 -26.03 -6.81 4.48
N ILE A 81 -24.82 -7.12 3.98
CA ILE A 81 -23.98 -8.23 4.50
C ILE A 81 -23.60 -7.97 5.96
N ILE A 82 -23.19 -6.75 6.30
CA ILE A 82 -22.87 -6.37 7.69
C ILE A 82 -24.06 -6.68 8.62
N THR A 83 -25.28 -6.30 8.21
CA THR A 83 -26.49 -6.48 9.04
C THR A 83 -27.03 -7.91 9.03
N GLU A 84 -26.52 -8.79 8.20
CA GLU A 84 -26.78 -10.23 8.32
C GLU A 84 -26.11 -10.82 9.56
N GLY A 85 -25.11 -10.12 10.12
CA GLY A 85 -24.39 -10.57 11.31
C GLY A 85 -23.70 -11.91 11.09
N GLN A 86 -23.31 -12.20 9.86
CA GLN A 86 -22.53 -13.38 9.49
C GLN A 86 -21.11 -12.93 9.12
N PHE A 87 -20.29 -12.76 10.14
CA PHE A 87 -18.91 -12.29 9.98
C PHE A 87 -17.96 -13.41 9.54
N GLY A 88 -18.44 -14.26 8.63
CA GLY A 88 -17.70 -15.40 8.07
C GLY A 88 -16.90 -15.04 6.81
N GLU A 89 -16.67 -16.05 5.98
CA GLU A 89 -15.80 -15.96 4.80
C GLU A 89 -16.32 -14.97 3.75
N GLU A 90 -17.65 -14.93 3.52
CA GLU A 90 -18.25 -14.01 2.56
C GLU A 90 -18.07 -12.54 2.98
N TYR A 91 -18.30 -12.25 4.25
CA TYR A 91 -18.06 -10.94 4.82
C TYR A 91 -16.57 -10.55 4.70
N ALA A 92 -15.68 -11.44 5.15
CA ALA A 92 -14.22 -11.20 5.08
C ALA A 92 -13.74 -10.95 3.63
N LYS A 93 -14.28 -11.67 2.66
CA LYS A 93 -14.00 -11.46 1.23
C LYS A 93 -14.51 -10.09 0.75
N GLY A 94 -15.68 -9.67 1.19
CA GLY A 94 -16.23 -8.34 0.88
C GLY A 94 -15.32 -7.22 1.39
N VAL A 95 -14.98 -7.27 2.68
CA VAL A 95 -14.10 -6.28 3.32
C VAL A 95 -12.70 -6.27 2.68
N ARG A 96 -12.16 -7.46 2.37
CA ARG A 96 -10.88 -7.57 1.65
C ARG A 96 -10.94 -6.86 0.30
N THR A 97 -11.99 -7.10 -0.48
CA THR A 97 -12.18 -6.46 -1.79
C THR A 97 -12.22 -4.92 -1.65
N ILE A 98 -12.85 -4.42 -0.59
CA ILE A 98 -12.91 -2.98 -0.28
C ILE A 98 -11.52 -2.44 0.05
N GLY A 99 -10.82 -3.04 1.02
CA GLY A 99 -9.50 -2.60 1.47
C GLY A 99 -8.46 -2.60 0.35
N GLU A 100 -8.36 -3.70 -0.40
CA GLU A 100 -7.46 -3.83 -1.56
C GLU A 100 -7.81 -2.85 -2.68
N THR A 101 -9.09 -2.57 -2.90
CA THR A 101 -9.52 -1.58 -3.89
C THR A 101 -9.09 -0.17 -3.49
N HIS A 102 -9.27 0.19 -2.23
CA HIS A 102 -8.85 1.49 -1.71
C HIS A 102 -7.33 1.64 -1.75
N ALA A 103 -6.57 0.60 -1.41
CA ALA A 103 -5.11 0.59 -1.53
C ALA A 103 -4.66 0.80 -2.99
N ARG A 104 -5.24 0.05 -3.92
CA ARG A 104 -4.92 0.15 -5.36
C ARG A 104 -5.27 1.52 -5.95
N LEU A 105 -6.33 2.16 -5.46
CA LEU A 105 -6.73 3.50 -5.87
C LEU A 105 -5.89 4.60 -5.22
N GLY A 106 -5.15 4.29 -4.15
CA GLY A 106 -4.47 5.29 -3.33
C GLY A 106 -5.45 6.16 -2.53
N LEU A 107 -6.61 5.62 -2.16
CA LEU A 107 -7.58 6.32 -1.33
C LEU A 107 -7.11 6.30 0.12
N GLU A 108 -6.65 7.43 0.60
CA GLU A 108 -6.10 7.57 1.95
C GLU A 108 -7.15 7.28 3.03
N PRO A 109 -6.74 6.68 4.18
CA PRO A 109 -7.64 6.31 5.28
C PRO A 109 -8.50 7.45 5.82
N GLN A 110 -7.99 8.70 5.80
CA GLN A 110 -8.76 9.87 6.24
C GLN A 110 -10.11 10.03 5.52
N TRP A 111 -10.13 9.77 4.21
CA TRP A 111 -11.35 9.88 3.40
C TRP A 111 -12.32 8.73 3.68
N TYR A 112 -11.75 7.57 3.94
CA TYR A 112 -12.48 6.37 4.30
C TYR A 112 -13.16 6.51 5.66
N ILE A 113 -12.39 6.95 6.68
CA ILE A 113 -12.91 7.23 8.03
C ILE A 113 -14.00 8.31 7.97
N GLY A 114 -13.74 9.41 7.23
CA GLY A 114 -14.71 10.48 7.04
C GLY A 114 -15.99 9.99 6.39
N GLY A 115 -15.87 9.10 5.40
CA GLY A 115 -17.03 8.48 4.74
C GLY A 115 -17.90 7.66 5.69
N TYR A 116 -17.25 6.82 6.52
CA TYR A 116 -17.97 6.05 7.55
C TYR A 116 -18.64 6.96 8.59
N ALA A 117 -17.96 8.06 8.96
CA ALA A 117 -18.57 9.04 9.89
C ALA A 117 -19.86 9.63 9.34
N LEU A 118 -19.87 10.05 8.06
CA LEU A 118 -21.06 10.60 7.41
C LEU A 118 -22.21 9.57 7.34
N VAL A 119 -21.90 8.34 6.93
CA VAL A 119 -22.91 7.28 6.85
C VAL A 119 -23.44 6.95 8.26
N LEU A 120 -22.54 6.79 9.23
CA LEU A 120 -22.89 6.46 10.60
C LEU A 120 -23.75 7.54 11.26
N GLU A 121 -23.44 8.82 11.05
CA GLU A 121 -24.24 9.93 11.51
C GLU A 121 -25.70 9.81 11.04
N GLN A 122 -25.91 9.57 9.76
CA GLN A 122 -27.25 9.42 9.19
C GLN A 122 -27.98 8.18 9.75
N LEU A 123 -27.26 7.06 9.91
CA LEU A 123 -27.84 5.86 10.51
C LEU A 123 -28.21 6.06 11.97
N ILE A 124 -27.38 6.78 12.74
CA ILE A 124 -27.69 7.12 14.14
C ILE A 124 -28.92 8.02 14.20
N HIS A 125 -28.99 9.09 13.40
CA HIS A 125 -30.15 9.97 13.36
C HIS A 125 -31.43 9.19 13.04
N ALA A 126 -31.38 8.32 12.03
CA ALA A 126 -32.51 7.48 11.67
C ALA A 126 -32.87 6.48 12.80
N ALA A 127 -31.89 5.88 13.46
CA ALA A 127 -32.10 4.95 14.56
C ALA A 127 -32.73 5.65 15.76
N VAL A 128 -32.21 6.84 16.14
CA VAL A 128 -32.79 7.64 17.20
C VAL A 128 -34.21 8.05 16.86
N ALA A 129 -34.46 8.58 15.67
CA ALA A 129 -35.80 8.96 15.24
C ALA A 129 -36.81 7.77 15.28
N LYS A 130 -36.35 6.57 14.95
CA LYS A 130 -37.21 5.36 14.91
C LYS A 130 -37.39 4.72 16.28
N HIS A 131 -36.35 4.65 17.09
CA HIS A 131 -36.32 3.83 18.31
C HIS A 131 -36.41 4.65 19.60
N TRP A 132 -36.28 5.98 19.56
CA TRP A 132 -36.35 6.81 20.75
C TRP A 132 -37.74 6.73 21.40
N PRO A 133 -37.82 6.61 22.72
CA PRO A 133 -39.09 6.61 23.43
C PRO A 133 -39.86 7.91 23.20
N THR A 134 -41.12 7.80 22.85
CA THR A 134 -42.07 8.93 22.75
C THR A 134 -43.33 8.63 23.56
N LEU A 135 -44.20 9.66 23.74
CA LEU A 135 -45.49 9.43 24.43
C LEU A 135 -46.33 8.32 23.82
N THR A 136 -46.18 8.06 22.52
CA THR A 136 -46.94 7.04 21.79
C THR A 136 -46.16 5.73 21.61
N ARG A 137 -44.86 5.77 21.82
CA ARG A 137 -43.95 4.63 21.63
C ARG A 137 -43.29 4.24 22.97
N ARG A 138 -43.70 3.12 23.55
CA ARG A 138 -43.21 2.58 24.83
C ARG A 138 -41.89 1.82 24.70
N THR A 139 -40.99 2.21 23.83
CA THR A 139 -39.63 1.66 23.78
C THR A 139 -38.84 2.12 25.01
N LYS A 140 -38.05 1.23 25.62
CA LYS A 140 -37.14 1.62 26.71
C LYS A 140 -35.97 2.41 26.13
N ALA A 141 -35.54 3.47 26.79
CA ALA A 141 -34.36 4.24 26.39
C ALA A 141 -33.10 3.32 26.26
N ALA A 142 -33.01 2.30 27.10
CA ALA A 142 -31.98 1.28 27.03
C ALA A 142 -31.96 0.54 25.68
N ASP A 143 -33.12 0.20 25.12
CA ASP A 143 -33.21 -0.52 23.85
C ASP A 143 -32.76 0.37 22.68
N ALA A 144 -33.06 1.66 22.74
CA ALA A 144 -32.59 2.63 21.73
C ALA A 144 -31.07 2.82 21.83
N SER A 145 -30.53 2.91 23.04
CA SER A 145 -29.10 3.00 23.30
C SER A 145 -28.34 1.76 22.80
N GLU A 146 -28.83 0.59 23.11
CA GLU A 146 -28.26 -0.69 22.64
C GLU A 146 -28.31 -0.81 21.11
N THR A 147 -29.38 -0.34 20.49
CA THR A 147 -29.50 -0.28 19.02
C THR A 147 -28.40 0.55 18.39
N VAL A 148 -28.18 1.74 18.95
CA VAL A 148 -27.10 2.64 18.48
C VAL A 148 -25.74 2.02 18.75
N ALA A 149 -25.52 1.44 19.94
CA ALA A 149 -24.26 0.82 20.32
C ALA A 149 -23.87 -0.32 19.38
N VAL A 150 -24.79 -1.22 19.05
CA VAL A 150 -24.52 -2.33 18.14
C VAL A 150 -24.25 -1.84 16.72
N LEU A 151 -24.95 -0.82 16.27
CA LEU A 151 -24.73 -0.24 14.95
C LEU A 151 -23.34 0.41 14.84
N VAL A 152 -22.95 1.16 15.87
CA VAL A 152 -21.61 1.77 15.96
C VAL A 152 -20.53 0.70 15.97
N LYS A 153 -20.67 -0.34 16.80
CA LYS A 153 -19.70 -1.44 16.90
C LYS A 153 -19.52 -2.14 15.55
N ALA A 154 -20.61 -2.50 14.88
CA ALA A 154 -20.56 -3.17 13.59
C ALA A 154 -19.91 -2.30 12.51
N THR A 155 -20.20 -1.00 12.52
CA THR A 155 -19.61 -0.02 11.59
C THR A 155 -18.11 0.13 11.83
N LEU A 156 -17.69 0.25 13.08
CA LEU A 156 -16.28 0.40 13.44
C LEU A 156 -15.48 -0.88 13.18
N LEU A 157 -16.07 -2.05 13.39
CA LEU A 157 -15.46 -3.32 13.01
C LEU A 157 -15.17 -3.39 11.52
N ASP A 158 -16.15 -3.04 10.69
CA ASP A 158 -16.01 -3.07 9.24
C ASP A 158 -14.93 -2.08 8.77
N MET A 159 -14.93 -0.90 9.34
CA MET A 159 -13.92 0.13 9.07
C MET A 159 -12.52 -0.34 9.48
N ASP A 160 -12.35 -0.91 10.68
CA ASP A 160 -11.08 -1.42 11.18
C ASP A 160 -10.52 -2.52 10.30
N LEU A 161 -11.35 -3.49 9.93
CA LEU A 161 -10.95 -4.59 9.05
C LEU A 161 -10.53 -4.07 7.67
N ALA A 162 -11.28 -3.14 7.08
CA ALA A 162 -10.95 -2.60 5.78
C ALA A 162 -9.66 -1.75 5.80
N ILE A 163 -9.43 -0.98 6.88
CA ILE A 163 -8.18 -0.23 7.08
C ILE A 163 -7.01 -1.20 7.28
N SER A 164 -7.20 -2.26 8.07
CA SER A 164 -6.16 -3.28 8.27
C SER A 164 -5.73 -3.89 6.95
N ILE A 165 -6.68 -4.29 6.10
CA ILE A 165 -6.40 -4.86 4.77
C ILE A 165 -5.75 -3.82 3.84
N TYR A 166 -6.17 -2.56 3.90
CA TYR A 166 -5.52 -1.48 3.16
C TYR A 166 -4.04 -1.36 3.53
N LEU A 167 -3.74 -1.37 4.83
CA LEU A 167 -2.35 -1.29 5.32
C LEU A 167 -1.54 -2.53 4.95
N GLU A 168 -2.12 -3.73 5.05
CA GLU A 168 -1.49 -4.98 4.59
C GLU A 168 -1.14 -4.93 3.10
N ALA A 169 -2.06 -4.41 2.26
CA ALA A 169 -1.84 -4.28 0.83
C ALA A 169 -0.70 -3.29 0.50
N LEU A 170 -0.66 -2.15 1.19
CA LEU A 170 0.43 -1.18 1.03
C LEU A 170 1.78 -1.75 1.47
N GLU A 171 1.82 -2.46 2.59
CA GLU A 171 3.06 -3.09 3.07
C GLU A 171 3.53 -4.18 2.11
N ALA A 172 2.63 -4.99 1.58
CA ALA A 172 2.96 -6.01 0.57
C ALA A 172 3.55 -5.37 -0.70
N GLU A 173 2.97 -4.28 -1.18
CA GLU A 173 3.50 -3.51 -2.31
C GLU A 173 4.88 -2.91 -1.99
N ARG A 174 5.05 -2.35 -0.80
CA ARG A 174 6.32 -1.81 -0.34
C ARG A 174 7.41 -2.88 -0.29
N VAL A 175 7.12 -4.03 0.31
CA VAL A 175 8.06 -5.16 0.40
C VAL A 175 8.43 -5.68 -0.98
N LYS A 176 7.46 -5.78 -1.88
CA LYS A 176 7.69 -6.20 -3.27
C LYS A 176 8.56 -5.21 -4.03
N ALA A 177 8.26 -3.91 -3.89
CA ALA A 177 9.05 -2.85 -4.53
C ALA A 177 10.47 -2.81 -4.00
N GLU A 178 10.66 -2.97 -2.68
CA GLU A 178 11.97 -3.03 -2.03
C GLU A 178 12.77 -4.27 -2.49
N ALA A 179 12.14 -5.44 -2.55
CA ALA A 179 12.78 -6.65 -3.05
C ALA A 179 13.21 -6.50 -4.51
N ALA A 180 12.35 -5.91 -5.36
CA ALA A 180 12.68 -5.64 -6.76
C ALA A 180 13.83 -4.61 -6.88
N ARG A 181 13.85 -3.59 -6.03
CA ARG A 181 14.94 -2.60 -5.97
C ARG A 181 16.26 -3.25 -5.59
N LEU A 182 16.27 -4.04 -4.50
CA LEU A 182 17.46 -4.75 -4.04
C LEU A 182 17.99 -5.72 -5.10
N GLN A 183 17.10 -6.46 -5.73
CA GLN A 183 17.47 -7.36 -6.83
C GLN A 183 18.07 -6.59 -8.02
N ALA A 184 17.49 -5.44 -8.37
CA ALA A 184 18.01 -4.60 -9.45
C ALA A 184 19.39 -4.02 -9.09
N GLU A 185 19.57 -3.56 -7.83
CA GLU A 185 20.85 -3.07 -7.32
C GLU A 185 21.92 -4.16 -7.32
N GLU A 186 21.60 -5.37 -6.88
CA GLU A 186 22.51 -6.51 -6.88
C GLU A 186 22.92 -6.88 -8.31
N GLN A 187 21.97 -6.95 -9.24
CA GLN A 187 22.22 -7.22 -10.65
C GLN A 187 23.11 -6.13 -11.27
N GLN A 188 22.84 -4.88 -10.94
CA GLN A 188 23.64 -3.76 -11.43
C GLN A 188 25.06 -3.79 -10.84
N ALA A 189 25.20 -4.05 -9.53
CA ALA A 189 26.49 -4.17 -8.89
C ALA A 189 27.32 -5.33 -9.46
N ALA A 190 26.70 -6.49 -9.70
CA ALA A 190 27.34 -7.62 -10.32
C ALA A 190 27.80 -7.31 -11.75
N ALA A 191 26.96 -6.65 -12.56
CA ALA A 191 27.31 -6.26 -13.92
C ALA A 191 28.45 -5.22 -13.95
N MET A 192 28.39 -4.22 -13.07
CA MET A 192 29.46 -3.20 -12.95
C MET A 192 30.76 -3.80 -12.42
N GLY A 193 30.70 -4.70 -11.44
CA GLY A 193 31.88 -5.41 -10.93
C GLY A 193 32.54 -6.27 -12.00
N ALA A 194 31.74 -7.05 -12.76
CA ALA A 194 32.24 -7.86 -13.86
C ALA A 194 32.86 -6.99 -14.97
N LEU A 195 32.18 -5.90 -15.36
CA LEU A 195 32.71 -4.96 -16.34
C LEU A 195 34.01 -4.29 -15.86
N THR A 196 34.05 -3.86 -14.61
CA THR A 196 35.25 -3.24 -14.02
C THR A 196 36.43 -4.22 -14.02
N SER A 197 36.18 -5.47 -13.65
CA SER A 197 37.20 -6.52 -13.68
C SER A 197 37.69 -6.80 -15.10
N ALA A 198 36.77 -6.90 -16.06
CA ALA A 198 37.08 -7.12 -17.46
C ALA A 198 37.85 -5.94 -18.08
N LEU A 199 37.46 -4.71 -17.78
CA LEU A 199 38.15 -3.48 -18.19
C LEU A 199 39.57 -3.39 -17.57
N ARG A 200 39.74 -3.83 -16.32
CA ARG A 200 41.06 -3.88 -15.67
C ARG A 200 41.99 -4.84 -16.40
N LYS A 201 41.54 -6.04 -16.71
CA LYS A 201 42.31 -7.02 -17.50
C LYS A 201 42.64 -6.49 -18.88
N LEU A 202 41.69 -5.80 -19.52
CA LEU A 202 41.96 -5.16 -20.79
C LEU A 202 43.02 -4.04 -20.67
N ALA A 203 42.98 -3.25 -19.60
CA ALA A 203 44.01 -2.22 -19.31
C ALA A 203 45.37 -2.83 -18.99
N GLU A 204 45.41 -4.04 -18.41
CA GLU A 204 46.60 -4.84 -18.17
C GLU A 204 47.15 -5.52 -19.45
N GLY A 205 46.41 -5.40 -20.59
CA GLY A 205 46.79 -5.96 -21.88
C GLY A 205 46.32 -7.38 -22.14
N ASP A 206 45.50 -7.94 -21.25
CA ASP A 206 44.87 -9.25 -21.48
C ASP A 206 43.68 -9.15 -22.47
N LEU A 207 43.99 -9.31 -23.72
CA LEU A 207 43.01 -9.35 -24.82
C LEU A 207 42.32 -10.69 -24.98
N THR A 208 42.68 -11.70 -24.15
CA THR A 208 42.03 -13.02 -24.16
C THR A 208 40.89 -13.09 -23.20
N SER A 209 40.82 -12.15 -22.26
CA SER A 209 39.77 -12.05 -21.26
C SER A 209 38.42 -11.82 -21.92
N ARG A 210 37.40 -12.52 -21.47
CA ARG A 210 36.00 -12.35 -21.89
C ARG A 210 35.13 -12.05 -20.68
N LEU A 211 34.07 -11.31 -20.92
CA LEU A 211 33.02 -11.10 -19.94
C LEU A 211 32.05 -12.31 -20.01
N ASP A 212 32.42 -13.43 -19.31
CA ASP A 212 31.62 -14.67 -19.33
C ASP A 212 30.65 -14.77 -18.14
N ALA A 213 30.72 -13.84 -17.21
CA ALA A 213 29.83 -13.82 -16.06
C ALA A 213 28.34 -13.88 -16.51
N PRO A 214 27.49 -14.65 -15.81
CA PRO A 214 26.06 -14.62 -16.04
C PRO A 214 25.54 -13.28 -15.58
N LEU A 215 25.11 -12.44 -16.52
CA LEU A 215 24.51 -11.14 -16.27
C LEU A 215 23.01 -11.20 -16.49
N ALA A 216 22.29 -10.32 -15.80
CA ALA A 216 20.86 -10.16 -16.05
C ALA A 216 20.60 -9.76 -17.51
N PRO A 217 19.47 -10.16 -18.12
CA PRO A 217 19.19 -9.96 -19.54
C PRO A 217 19.36 -8.52 -20.05
N GLN A 218 19.06 -7.55 -19.19
CA GLN A 218 19.21 -6.12 -19.50
C GLN A 218 20.66 -5.68 -19.71
N PHE A 219 21.65 -6.45 -19.25
CA PHE A 219 23.08 -6.20 -19.42
C PHE A 219 23.74 -7.10 -20.48
N SER A 220 22.97 -7.94 -21.17
CA SER A 220 23.51 -8.83 -22.21
C SER A 220 24.15 -8.06 -23.35
N GLY A 221 23.52 -6.97 -23.80
CA GLY A 221 24.09 -6.12 -24.84
C GLY A 221 25.45 -5.51 -24.47
N MET A 222 25.61 -5.09 -23.21
CA MET A 222 26.88 -4.61 -22.69
C MET A 222 27.96 -5.70 -22.72
N LYS A 223 27.60 -6.94 -22.34
CA LYS A 223 28.49 -8.11 -22.42
C LYS A 223 28.92 -8.39 -23.86
N ASP A 224 27.95 -8.40 -24.77
CA ASP A 224 28.17 -8.69 -26.19
C ASP A 224 29.06 -7.61 -26.84
N ASP A 225 28.77 -6.35 -26.57
CA ASP A 225 29.53 -5.21 -27.05
C ASP A 225 30.97 -5.18 -26.52
N PHE A 226 31.15 -5.47 -25.22
CA PHE A 226 32.47 -5.60 -24.62
C PHE A 226 33.27 -6.73 -25.28
N ASN A 227 32.66 -7.93 -25.38
CA ASN A 227 33.32 -9.10 -25.94
C ASN A 227 33.64 -8.91 -27.42
N ALA A 228 32.76 -8.24 -28.16
CA ALA A 228 32.98 -7.87 -29.56
C ALA A 228 34.14 -6.88 -29.71
N ALA A 229 34.21 -5.86 -28.83
CA ALA A 229 35.30 -4.90 -28.81
C ALA A 229 36.64 -5.56 -28.51
N VAL A 230 36.68 -6.43 -27.47
CA VAL A 230 37.89 -7.19 -27.12
C VAL A 230 38.28 -8.15 -28.23
N THR A 231 37.32 -8.83 -28.88
CA THR A 231 37.61 -9.69 -30.02
C THR A 231 38.24 -8.92 -31.17
N LYS A 232 37.68 -7.75 -31.51
CA LYS A 232 38.26 -6.86 -32.53
C LYS A 232 39.66 -6.38 -32.17
N LEU A 233 39.87 -6.05 -30.90
CA LEU A 233 41.21 -5.68 -30.40
C LEU A 233 42.19 -6.86 -30.46
N TYR A 234 41.75 -8.04 -30.06
CA TYR A 234 42.55 -9.26 -30.15
C TYR A 234 42.94 -9.59 -31.61
N ASP A 235 41.93 -9.57 -32.51
CA ASP A 235 42.16 -9.82 -33.93
C ASP A 235 43.09 -8.76 -34.53
N ALA A 236 42.91 -7.49 -34.15
CA ALA A 236 43.81 -6.41 -34.57
C ALA A 236 45.24 -6.60 -34.05
N MET A 237 45.40 -7.03 -32.77
CA MET A 237 46.71 -7.29 -32.19
C MET A 237 47.35 -8.56 -32.76
N ARG A 238 46.54 -9.59 -33.06
CA ARG A 238 47.03 -10.76 -33.81
C ARG A 238 47.54 -10.40 -35.20
N LEU A 239 46.76 -9.54 -35.90
CA LEU A 239 47.15 -9.04 -37.21
C LEU A 239 48.45 -8.17 -37.11
N VAL A 240 48.57 -7.35 -36.08
CA VAL A 240 49.77 -6.58 -35.80
C VAL A 240 50.96 -7.49 -35.50
N SER A 241 50.76 -8.58 -34.73
CA SER A 241 51.81 -9.56 -34.43
C SER A 241 52.29 -10.32 -35.69
N GLU A 242 51.31 -10.75 -36.53
CA GLU A 242 51.59 -11.39 -37.83
C GLU A 242 52.32 -10.42 -38.79
N SER A 243 51.87 -9.16 -38.83
CA SER A 243 52.50 -8.10 -39.64
C SER A 243 53.91 -7.78 -39.13
N SER A 244 54.12 -7.80 -37.80
CA SER A 244 55.45 -7.62 -37.19
C SER A 244 56.41 -8.77 -37.46
N GLY A 245 55.84 -10.02 -37.54
CA GLY A 245 56.60 -11.20 -38.01
C GLY A 245 57.03 -11.03 -39.47
N GLY A 246 56.12 -10.54 -40.30
CA GLY A 246 56.43 -10.19 -41.72
C GLY A 246 57.47 -9.09 -41.85
N ILE A 247 57.42 -8.07 -40.99
CA ILE A 247 58.42 -7.01 -40.93
C ILE A 247 59.80 -7.52 -40.50
N ARG A 248 59.85 -8.51 -39.62
CA ARG A 248 61.09 -9.16 -39.19
C ARG A 248 61.70 -9.98 -40.33
N SER A 249 60.89 -10.54 -41.17
CA SER A 249 61.31 -11.27 -42.40
C SER A 249 61.72 -10.32 -43.53
N GLY A 250 61.18 -9.11 -43.49
CA GLY A 250 61.41 -8.10 -44.50
C GLY A 250 62.40 -6.96 -44.05
N ALA A 251 63.32 -7.30 -43.13
CA ALA A 251 64.34 -6.31 -42.67
C ALA A 251 65.23 -5.74 -43.79
N ASP A 252 65.24 -6.42 -44.92
CA ASP A 252 65.94 -5.95 -46.15
C ASP A 252 65.12 -4.95 -46.99
N GLU A 253 63.83 -4.66 -46.59
CA GLU A 253 62.98 -3.69 -47.28
C GLU A 253 62.59 -2.52 -46.42
N ILE A 254 63.61 -1.82 -45.83
CA ILE A 254 63.42 -0.67 -44.92
C ILE A 254 62.60 0.44 -45.56
N GLY A 255 62.62 0.54 -46.89
CA GLY A 255 61.81 1.52 -47.65
C GLY A 255 60.30 1.32 -47.54
N MET A 256 59.83 0.05 -47.52
CA MET A 256 58.40 -0.25 -47.42
C MET A 256 57.87 -0.20 -45.96
N ALA A 257 58.79 -0.38 -44.95
CA ALA A 257 58.42 -0.30 -43.56
C ALA A 257 58.01 1.12 -43.10
N SER A 258 58.58 2.18 -43.71
CA SER A 258 58.20 3.58 -43.43
C SER A 258 56.80 3.91 -43.93
N ASP A 259 56.45 3.45 -45.12
CA ASP A 259 55.09 3.64 -45.68
C ASP A 259 54.05 2.81 -44.92
N ASP A 260 54.42 1.61 -44.45
CA ASP A 260 53.55 0.76 -43.64
C ASP A 260 53.37 1.36 -42.23
N LEU A 261 54.47 1.93 -41.69
CA LEU A 261 54.42 2.65 -40.41
C LEU A 261 53.51 3.89 -40.51
N SER A 262 53.57 4.64 -41.66
CA SER A 262 52.70 5.80 -41.90
C SER A 262 51.22 5.41 -41.95
N ARG A 263 50.90 4.35 -42.69
CA ARG A 263 49.51 3.84 -42.74
C ARG A 263 48.99 3.30 -41.42
N ARG A 264 49.87 2.65 -40.65
CA ARG A 264 49.52 2.18 -39.27
C ARG A 264 49.29 3.34 -38.29
N THR A 265 50.04 4.42 -38.46
CA THR A 265 49.84 5.65 -37.66
C THR A 265 48.50 6.33 -37.97
N GLU A 266 48.13 6.38 -39.27
CA GLU A 266 46.83 6.88 -39.68
C GLU A 266 45.64 5.99 -39.24
N GLN A 267 45.83 4.68 -39.31
CA GLN A 267 44.84 3.72 -38.77
C GLN A 267 44.70 3.81 -37.24
N GLN A 268 45.82 4.04 -36.56
CA GLN A 268 45.82 4.22 -35.10
C GLN A 268 45.20 5.55 -34.67
N ALA A 269 45.39 6.61 -35.49
CA ALA A 269 44.70 7.89 -35.32
C ALA A 269 43.18 7.73 -35.53
N ALA A 270 42.78 7.01 -36.57
CA ALA A 270 41.37 6.68 -36.82
C ALA A 270 40.77 5.84 -35.71
N SER A 271 41.53 4.82 -35.19
CA SER A 271 41.09 4.02 -34.05
C SER A 271 41.04 4.84 -32.74
N LEU A 272 41.87 5.84 -32.60
CA LEU A 272 41.82 6.79 -31.50
C LEU A 272 40.59 7.72 -31.60
N GLU A 273 40.23 8.13 -32.82
CA GLU A 273 38.97 8.86 -33.06
C GLU A 273 37.73 8.01 -32.78
N GLU A 274 37.73 6.74 -33.19
CA GLU A 274 36.66 5.78 -32.82
C GLU A 274 36.60 5.55 -31.31
N THR A 275 37.77 5.43 -30.66
CA THR A 275 37.82 5.26 -29.20
C THR A 275 37.34 6.52 -28.49
N ALA A 276 37.68 7.70 -29.01
CA ALA A 276 37.14 8.98 -28.51
C ALA A 276 35.64 9.10 -28.70
N ALA A 277 35.11 8.64 -29.86
CA ALA A 277 33.67 8.57 -30.11
C ALA A 277 32.97 7.57 -29.17
N ALA A 278 33.56 6.40 -28.95
CA ALA A 278 33.04 5.39 -28.01
C ALA A 278 33.10 5.90 -26.55
N LEU A 279 34.17 6.61 -26.16
CA LEU A 279 34.27 7.26 -24.87
C LEU A 279 33.24 8.38 -24.69
N HIS A 280 32.93 9.09 -25.77
CA HIS A 280 31.88 10.09 -25.77
C HIS A 280 30.49 9.43 -25.54
N GLN A 281 30.22 8.30 -26.21
CA GLN A 281 29.00 7.53 -26.00
C GLN A 281 28.92 6.92 -24.60
N LEU A 282 30.05 6.44 -24.07
CA LEU A 282 30.15 5.95 -22.69
C LEU A 282 29.86 7.06 -21.66
N THR A 283 30.42 8.24 -21.93
CA THR A 283 30.18 9.41 -21.06
C THR A 283 28.72 9.85 -21.08
N GLU A 284 28.07 9.78 -22.24
CA GLU A 284 26.63 10.05 -22.38
C GLU A 284 25.80 8.97 -21.64
N SER A 285 26.18 7.72 -21.77
CA SER A 285 25.50 6.62 -21.06
C SER A 285 25.66 6.72 -19.54
N VAL A 286 26.85 7.09 -19.08
CA VAL A 286 27.10 7.35 -17.64
C VAL A 286 26.30 8.57 -17.15
N ARG A 287 26.18 9.63 -17.98
CA ARG A 287 25.31 10.79 -17.64
C ARG A 287 23.85 10.39 -17.55
N LYS A 288 23.37 9.56 -18.49
CA LYS A 288 22.00 9.02 -18.45
C LYS A 288 21.77 8.15 -17.21
N ALA A 289 22.74 7.27 -16.89
CA ALA A 289 22.66 6.46 -15.68
C ALA A 289 22.66 7.31 -14.40
N ALA A 290 23.52 8.35 -14.35
CA ALA A 290 23.54 9.29 -13.23
C ALA A 290 22.25 10.13 -13.14
N SER A 291 21.62 10.44 -14.29
CA SER A 291 20.31 11.10 -14.31
C SER A 291 19.21 10.16 -13.79
N GLY A 292 19.18 8.92 -14.28
CA GLY A 292 18.24 7.91 -13.80
C GLY A 292 18.41 7.57 -12.31
N ALA A 293 19.68 7.55 -11.85
CA ALA A 293 19.93 7.35 -10.41
C ALA A 293 19.43 8.53 -9.56
N ARG A 294 19.55 9.78 -10.08
CA ARG A 294 18.98 10.95 -9.40
C ARG A 294 17.46 10.94 -9.41
N GLU A 295 16.86 10.54 -10.52
CA GLU A 295 15.40 10.39 -10.63
C GLU A 295 14.88 9.28 -9.70
N ALA A 296 15.58 8.13 -9.67
CA ALA A 296 15.28 7.06 -8.71
C ALA A 296 15.45 7.52 -7.27
N SER A 297 16.51 8.29 -6.96
CA SER A 297 16.70 8.90 -5.65
C SER A 297 15.59 9.90 -5.30
N GLY A 298 15.14 10.67 -6.29
CA GLY A 298 13.99 11.57 -6.14
C GLY A 298 12.70 10.82 -5.85
N MET A 299 12.45 9.73 -6.59
CA MET A 299 11.30 8.87 -6.35
C MET A 299 11.34 8.20 -4.96
N VAL A 300 12.53 7.75 -4.54
CA VAL A 300 12.73 7.22 -3.18
C VAL A 300 12.51 8.31 -2.13
N GLY A 301 13.00 9.53 -2.40
CA GLY A 301 12.75 10.69 -1.54
C GLY A 301 11.25 11.02 -1.44
N ALA A 302 10.56 11.01 -2.56
CA ALA A 302 9.11 11.22 -2.60
C ALA A 302 8.36 10.09 -1.87
N ALA A 303 8.71 8.83 -2.15
CA ALA A 303 8.12 7.68 -1.45
C ALA A 303 8.41 7.71 0.07
N LYS A 304 9.63 8.15 0.46
CA LYS A 304 9.93 8.38 1.88
C LYS A 304 9.10 9.51 2.48
N GLY A 305 8.93 10.61 1.73
CA GLY A 305 8.06 11.72 2.14
C GLY A 305 6.62 11.28 2.33
N GLU A 306 6.13 10.48 1.39
CA GLU A 306 4.78 9.92 1.41
C GLU A 306 4.58 8.89 2.54
N ALA A 307 5.62 8.08 2.80
CA ALA A 307 5.64 7.17 3.95
C ALA A 307 5.64 7.92 5.29
N VAL A 308 6.43 9.01 5.39
CA VAL A 308 6.43 9.90 6.57
C VAL A 308 5.06 10.56 6.72
N HIS A 309 4.52 11.09 5.62
CA HIS A 309 3.18 11.69 5.64
C HIS A 309 2.09 10.68 6.02
N SER A 310 2.19 9.46 5.49
CA SER A 310 1.29 8.35 5.88
C SER A 310 1.47 8.00 7.36
N GLY A 311 2.70 8.02 7.87
CA GLY A 311 3.00 7.89 9.30
C GLY A 311 2.32 8.97 10.13
N GLU A 312 2.45 10.24 9.72
CA GLU A 312 1.79 11.37 10.39
C GLU A 312 0.25 11.27 10.35
N VAL A 313 -0.29 10.71 9.26
CA VAL A 313 -1.75 10.44 9.16
C VAL A 313 -2.15 9.33 10.11
N VAL A 314 -1.34 8.25 10.17
CA VAL A 314 -1.55 7.15 11.13
C VAL A 314 -1.44 7.66 12.57
N ASP A 315 -0.41 8.46 12.87
CA ASP A 315 -0.25 9.06 14.20
C ASP A 315 -1.46 9.93 14.59
N ARG A 316 -1.97 10.72 13.64
CA ARG A 316 -3.21 11.49 13.87
C ARG A 316 -4.43 10.59 14.05
N ALA A 317 -4.52 9.50 13.29
CA ALA A 317 -5.58 8.51 13.46
C ALA A 317 -5.46 7.80 14.83
N VAL A 318 -4.24 7.46 15.24
CA VAL A 318 -3.96 6.89 16.57
C VAL A 318 -4.30 7.90 17.66
N ALA A 319 -3.95 9.18 17.48
CA ALA A 319 -4.31 10.25 18.41
C ALA A 319 -5.84 10.41 18.50
N ALA A 320 -6.53 10.44 17.35
CA ALA A 320 -7.98 10.49 17.31
C ALA A 320 -8.64 9.25 17.96
N MET A 321 -8.04 8.06 17.74
CA MET A 321 -8.46 6.84 18.44
C MET A 321 -8.20 6.93 19.94
N GLY A 322 -7.08 7.57 20.34
CA GLY A 322 -6.80 7.89 21.74
C GLY A 322 -7.85 8.82 22.35
N GLU A 323 -8.26 9.85 21.60
CA GLU A 323 -9.36 10.75 22.03
C GLU A 323 -10.70 10.01 22.12
N ILE A 324 -10.96 9.09 21.17
CA ILE A 324 -12.14 8.21 21.20
C ILE A 324 -12.06 7.26 22.40
N ASP A 325 -10.87 6.67 22.68
CA ASP A 325 -10.67 5.82 23.86
C ASP A 325 -10.90 6.58 25.16
N VAL A 326 -10.35 7.82 25.25
CA VAL A 326 -10.59 8.72 26.39
C VAL A 326 -12.08 9.03 26.50
N SER A 327 -12.69 9.45 25.40
CA SER A 327 -14.15 9.75 25.37
C SER A 327 -14.99 8.51 25.74
N SER A 328 -14.59 7.34 25.24
CA SER A 328 -15.24 6.06 25.59
C SER A 328 -15.09 5.70 27.06
N LYS A 329 -13.91 5.97 27.64
CA LYS A 329 -13.69 5.85 29.08
C LYS A 329 -14.50 6.84 29.89
N GLU A 330 -14.60 8.08 29.42
CA GLU A 330 -15.47 9.11 30.05
C GLU A 330 -16.94 8.69 29.99
N ILE A 331 -17.37 8.20 28.80
CA ILE A 331 -18.71 7.60 28.63
C ILE A 331 -18.89 6.41 29.57
N GLY A 332 -17.87 5.53 29.64
CA GLY A 332 -17.86 4.40 30.59
C GLY A 332 -17.98 4.84 32.06
N GLN A 333 -17.29 5.93 32.42
CA GLN A 333 -17.42 6.54 33.75
C GLN A 333 -18.82 7.11 33.99
N ILE A 334 -19.37 7.79 32.97
CA ILE A 334 -20.73 8.32 33.03
C ILE A 334 -21.74 7.16 33.19
N ILE A 335 -21.55 6.07 32.41
CA ILE A 335 -22.37 4.87 32.54
C ILE A 335 -22.23 4.27 33.93
N GLY A 336 -21.00 4.21 34.47
CA GLY A 336 -20.76 3.78 35.85
C GLY A 336 -21.48 4.64 36.88
N VAL A 337 -21.48 5.96 36.69
CA VAL A 337 -22.24 6.88 37.53
C VAL A 337 -23.76 6.67 37.37
N ILE A 338 -24.21 6.42 36.12
CA ILE A 338 -25.62 6.09 35.85
C ILE A 338 -26.02 4.78 36.56
N ASP A 339 -25.16 3.76 36.47
CA ASP A 339 -25.37 2.48 37.18
C ASP A 339 -25.42 2.68 38.71
N GLU A 340 -24.52 3.53 39.22
CA GLU A 340 -24.51 3.88 40.64
C GLU A 340 -25.77 4.64 41.05
N ILE A 341 -26.23 5.60 40.21
CA ILE A 341 -27.50 6.31 40.39
C ILE A 341 -28.67 5.32 40.30
N ALA A 342 -28.64 4.39 39.31
CA ALA A 342 -29.68 3.38 39.18
C ALA A 342 -29.75 2.47 40.38
N LEU A 343 -28.57 2.05 40.90
CA LEU A 343 -28.46 1.26 42.14
C LEU A 343 -28.97 2.05 43.33
N GLN A 344 -28.57 3.32 43.47
CA GLN A 344 -29.06 4.21 44.54
C GLN A 344 -30.58 4.41 44.42
N THR A 345 -31.06 4.61 43.17
CA THR A 345 -32.50 4.80 42.91
C THR A 345 -33.28 3.51 43.27
N ASN A 346 -32.71 2.33 42.91
CA ASN A 346 -33.28 1.03 43.26
C ASN A 346 -33.27 0.80 44.77
N LEU A 347 -32.19 1.18 45.47
CA LEU A 347 -32.10 1.13 46.90
C LEU A 347 -33.07 2.11 47.57
N LEU A 348 -33.22 3.32 46.99
CA LEU A 348 -34.21 4.29 47.46
C LEU A 348 -35.64 3.77 47.25
N ALA A 349 -35.92 3.18 46.08
CA ALA A 349 -37.20 2.56 45.80
C ALA A 349 -37.50 1.37 46.74
N LEU A 350 -36.48 0.54 46.98
CA LEU A 350 -36.57 -0.55 47.96
C LEU A 350 -36.79 -0.03 49.38
N ASN A 351 -36.05 1.00 49.79
CA ASN A 351 -36.22 1.64 51.08
C ASN A 351 -37.61 2.32 51.19
N ALA A 352 -38.03 2.99 50.12
CA ALA A 352 -39.39 3.58 50.10
C ALA A 352 -40.48 2.47 50.14
N GLY A 353 -40.25 1.33 49.46
CA GLY A 353 -41.12 0.17 49.50
C GLY A 353 -41.18 -0.45 50.91
N VAL A 354 -40.02 -0.56 51.56
CA VAL A 354 -39.90 -1.04 52.95
C VAL A 354 -40.59 -0.07 53.91
N GLU A 355 -40.39 1.26 53.75
CA GLU A 355 -41.01 2.24 54.61
C GLU A 355 -42.52 2.37 54.34
N ALA A 356 -42.97 2.20 53.09
CA ALA A 356 -44.40 2.11 52.74
C ALA A 356 -45.06 0.85 53.37
N ALA A 357 -44.35 -0.27 53.38
CA ALA A 357 -44.79 -1.48 54.05
C ALA A 357 -44.83 -1.32 55.57
N ARG A 358 -43.89 -0.47 56.12
CA ARG A 358 -43.84 -0.17 57.55
C ARG A 358 -44.87 0.85 58.00
N ALA A 359 -45.32 1.74 57.08
CA ALA A 359 -46.39 2.73 57.32
C ALA A 359 -47.80 2.18 57.14
N GLY A 360 -47.95 0.94 56.70
CA GLY A 360 -49.19 0.25 56.49
C GLY A 360 -49.60 -0.72 57.60
N GLU A 361 -48.88 -0.75 58.74
CA GLU A 361 -49.32 -1.43 59.97
C GLU A 361 -50.09 -0.47 60.93
#